data_57948bc26dc0ed7f72642a8905093bdc
#
_entry.id   57948bc26dc0ed7f72642a8905093bdc
#
_cell.length_a   1.000
_cell.length_b   1.000
_cell.length_c   1.000
_cell.angle_alpha   90.00
_cell.angle_beta   90.00
_cell.angle_gamma   90.00
#
_symmetry.space_group_name_H-M   'P 1'
#
loop_
_entity.id
_entity.type
_entity.pdbx_description
1 polymer ?
#
loop_
_entity_poly.entity_id
_entity_poly.type
_entity_poly.pdbx_seq_one_letter_code
_entity_poly.pdbx_strand_id
1 'polypeptide(L)'
;MEYYNYYSANAHRGDYDIGFKVDEMITRTRYLVSEFIGAKENEIAFTNNTTDSLNKIILGFFENYLSDGDEVLLTKSEHASNLLPWFELKKRKNIVINYIPLDEDLMVTVENVRRSITPKTKVISIAHVTNVVGDERPIKEICSLAHDNNILVVCDGAQSVPHIKINVKDLDVDFLAFSAHKMLGPTGVGILYGKEELLTKFKPLIVGGGMNVTFSSDGNVTYSDIPFYFEAGSPNVAGIIAFGNSIKYLNEIGMEKIEDHVLNLRQYAVSKLEEIEDIKIYNKNINTSIITFNYNGISSTDLALYLNEHNICVRAGTHCAKVLKDELGINDTCRISLYLYNNKEEIDYLIQTLKNITY
;
A
#
# COMPACT_ATOMS: atom_id res chain seq x y z
N MET A 1 -8.74 20.69 -10.98
CA MET A 1 -8.87 21.87 -11.90
C MET A 1 -8.90 23.18 -11.13
N GLU A 2 -9.65 23.29 -10.01
CA GLU A 2 -9.78 24.53 -9.24
C GLU A 2 -8.42 25.12 -8.81
N TYR A 3 -7.50 24.29 -8.28
CA TYR A 3 -6.15 24.71 -7.92
C TYR A 3 -5.43 25.41 -9.08
N TYR A 4 -5.37 24.79 -10.26
CA TYR A 4 -4.68 25.37 -11.42
C TYR A 4 -5.34 26.63 -11.96
N ASN A 5 -6.65 26.75 -11.83
CA ASN A 5 -7.38 27.91 -12.33
C ASN A 5 -7.33 29.12 -11.39
N TYR A 6 -7.26 28.89 -10.07
CA TYR A 6 -7.48 29.97 -9.09
C TYR A 6 -6.38 30.10 -8.02
N TYR A 7 -5.63 29.03 -7.74
CA TYR A 7 -4.70 29.00 -6.59
C TYR A 7 -3.31 28.46 -6.91
N SER A 8 -2.89 28.53 -8.17
CA SER A 8 -1.59 27.99 -8.61
C SER A 8 -0.43 28.74 -8.01
N ALA A 9 -0.13 28.47 -6.74
CA ALA A 9 0.96 29.05 -5.96
C ALA A 9 1.85 27.97 -5.35
N ASN A 10 3.09 28.32 -5.02
CA ASN A 10 4.01 27.43 -4.32
C ASN A 10 3.60 27.27 -2.86
N ALA A 11 3.54 26.03 -2.40
CA ALA A 11 3.33 25.71 -0.99
C ALA A 11 4.56 26.16 -0.15
N HIS A 12 4.29 26.65 1.05
CA HIS A 12 5.28 27.01 2.09
C HIS A 12 6.33 28.06 1.68
N ARG A 13 6.06 28.87 0.63
CA ARG A 13 7.01 29.84 0.06
C ARG A 13 6.43 31.20 -0.31
N GLY A 14 5.19 31.48 0.03
CA GLY A 14 4.53 32.69 -0.39
C GLY A 14 3.94 33.48 0.77
N ASP A 15 4.46 34.68 1.02
CA ASP A 15 3.90 35.65 1.98
C ASP A 15 2.77 36.47 1.31
N TYR A 16 1.81 35.76 0.67
CA TYR A 16 0.67 36.36 -0.05
C TYR A 16 -0.57 35.46 0.05
N ASP A 17 -1.77 36.04 -0.07
CA ASP A 17 -3.04 35.38 0.22
C ASP A 17 -3.25 34.03 -0.50
N ILE A 18 -2.85 33.92 -1.77
CA ILE A 18 -2.96 32.66 -2.52
C ILE A 18 -2.03 31.59 -1.96
N GLY A 19 -0.81 31.97 -1.51
CA GLY A 19 0.15 31.08 -0.85
C GLY A 19 -0.42 30.51 0.45
N PHE A 20 -0.91 31.38 1.32
CA PHE A 20 -1.55 30.99 2.60
C PHE A 20 -2.74 30.05 2.37
N LYS A 21 -3.57 30.31 1.35
CA LYS A 21 -4.68 29.42 1.01
C LYS A 21 -4.22 28.03 0.58
N VAL A 22 -3.16 27.93 -0.20
CA VAL A 22 -2.57 26.64 -0.60
C VAL A 22 -2.04 25.87 0.61
N ASP A 23 -1.35 26.55 1.52
CA ASP A 23 -0.83 25.95 2.74
C ASP A 23 -1.96 25.45 3.66
N GLU A 24 -3.03 26.21 3.79
CA GLU A 24 -4.23 25.78 4.52
C GLU A 24 -4.86 24.53 3.89
N MET A 25 -4.95 24.45 2.57
CA MET A 25 -5.52 23.30 1.85
C MET A 25 -4.66 22.03 2.03
N ILE A 26 -3.33 22.16 2.00
CA ILE A 26 -2.40 21.03 2.25
C ILE A 26 -2.52 20.58 3.71
N THR A 27 -2.48 21.50 4.65
CA THR A 27 -2.62 21.22 6.09
C THR A 27 -3.94 20.52 6.37
N ARG A 28 -5.05 21.02 5.78
CA ARG A 28 -6.33 20.36 5.91
C ARG A 28 -6.35 18.95 5.34
N THR A 29 -5.66 18.70 4.22
CA THR A 29 -5.56 17.34 3.68
C THR A 29 -4.78 16.44 4.63
N ARG A 30 -3.70 16.92 5.24
CA ARG A 30 -2.93 16.17 6.23
C ARG A 30 -3.78 15.81 7.45
N TYR A 31 -4.56 16.77 7.95
CA TYR A 31 -5.54 16.54 9.00
C TYR A 31 -6.56 15.45 8.62
N LEU A 32 -7.14 15.52 7.41
CA LEU A 32 -8.09 14.52 6.93
C LEU A 32 -7.48 13.12 6.82
N VAL A 33 -6.22 13.01 6.38
CA VAL A 33 -5.48 11.75 6.33
C VAL A 33 -5.26 11.21 7.73
N SER A 34 -4.81 12.07 8.67
CA SER A 34 -4.53 11.65 10.04
C SER A 34 -5.79 11.12 10.74
N GLU A 35 -6.92 11.82 10.61
CA GLU A 35 -8.22 11.36 11.12
C GLU A 35 -8.66 10.04 10.47
N PHE A 36 -8.46 9.90 9.15
CA PHE A 36 -8.88 8.73 8.40
C PHE A 36 -8.20 7.44 8.85
N ILE A 37 -6.94 7.52 9.28
CA ILE A 37 -6.17 6.35 9.76
C ILE A 37 -5.93 6.34 11.28
N GLY A 38 -6.44 7.32 12.03
CA GLY A 38 -6.28 7.42 13.48
C GLY A 38 -4.89 7.88 13.95
N ALA A 39 -4.16 8.63 13.12
CA ALA A 39 -2.81 9.15 13.40
C ALA A 39 -2.86 10.59 13.96
N LYS A 40 -1.67 11.14 14.31
CA LYS A 40 -1.46 12.58 14.48
C LYS A 40 -0.98 13.20 13.16
N GLU A 41 -1.20 14.50 12.97
CA GLU A 41 -0.77 15.20 11.75
C GLU A 41 0.75 15.16 11.54
N ASN A 42 1.54 15.27 12.59
CA ASN A 42 3.01 15.22 12.53
C ASN A 42 3.56 13.80 12.26
N GLU A 43 2.72 12.77 12.31
CA GLU A 43 3.04 11.39 11.94
C GLU A 43 2.80 11.10 10.46
N ILE A 44 2.31 12.08 9.67
CA ILE A 44 1.93 11.94 8.26
C ILE A 44 2.88 12.73 7.36
N ALA A 45 3.59 12.07 6.46
CA ALA A 45 4.36 12.72 5.40
C ALA A 45 3.78 12.38 4.03
N PHE A 46 3.67 13.39 3.14
CA PHE A 46 3.30 13.19 1.74
C PHE A 46 4.49 12.67 0.93
N THR A 47 4.19 11.71 0.08
CA THR A 47 5.15 11.06 -0.82
C THR A 47 4.52 10.93 -2.21
N ASN A 48 5.23 10.32 -3.16
CA ASN A 48 4.66 10.12 -4.50
C ASN A 48 3.70 8.91 -4.59
N ASN A 49 3.90 7.87 -3.79
CA ASN A 49 3.09 6.64 -3.73
C ASN A 49 3.63 5.70 -2.65
N THR A 50 2.98 4.55 -2.44
CA THR A 50 3.43 3.50 -1.50
C THR A 50 4.88 3.07 -1.73
N THR A 51 5.31 2.92 -2.99
CA THR A 51 6.69 2.53 -3.31
C THR A 51 7.70 3.56 -2.82
N ASP A 52 7.44 4.86 -3.01
CA ASP A 52 8.28 5.95 -2.50
C ASP A 52 8.30 5.94 -0.96
N SER A 53 7.15 5.75 -0.32
CA SER A 53 7.04 5.65 1.14
C SER A 53 7.87 4.48 1.69
N LEU A 54 7.72 3.29 1.12
CA LEU A 54 8.47 2.09 1.55
C LEU A 54 9.98 2.26 1.32
N ASN A 55 10.41 2.85 0.19
CA ASN A 55 11.83 3.16 -0.02
C ASN A 55 12.36 4.15 1.02
N LYS A 56 11.62 5.20 1.34
CA LYS A 56 12.01 6.15 2.40
C LYS A 56 12.13 5.44 3.74
N ILE A 57 11.16 4.63 4.14
CA ILE A 57 11.19 3.84 5.39
C ILE A 57 12.41 2.91 5.38
N ILE A 58 12.56 2.08 4.36
CA ILE A 58 13.56 1.00 4.35
C ILE A 58 14.97 1.57 4.19
N LEU A 59 15.21 2.43 3.22
CA LEU A 59 16.52 2.97 2.93
C LEU A 59 16.87 4.24 3.74
N GLY A 60 15.88 4.98 4.25
CA GLY A 60 16.10 6.17 5.08
C GLY A 60 16.19 5.85 6.57
N PHE A 61 15.36 4.95 7.09
CA PHE A 61 15.37 4.58 8.50
C PHE A 61 16.19 3.32 8.76
N PHE A 62 15.84 2.19 8.12
CA PHE A 62 16.44 0.89 8.47
C PHE A 62 17.91 0.75 8.05
N GLU A 63 18.40 1.49 7.05
CA GLU A 63 19.84 1.52 6.72
C GLU A 63 20.68 2.00 7.91
N ASN A 64 20.15 2.89 8.75
CA ASN A 64 20.84 3.37 9.94
C ASN A 64 20.47 2.62 11.22
N TYR A 65 19.29 2.01 11.27
CA TYR A 65 18.80 1.30 12.44
C TYR A 65 19.40 -0.11 12.58
N LEU A 66 19.49 -0.84 11.45
CA LEU A 66 20.00 -2.23 11.46
C LEU A 66 21.52 -2.28 11.54
N SER A 67 22.02 -3.37 12.13
CA SER A 67 23.42 -3.76 12.20
C SER A 67 23.71 -4.99 11.34
N ASP A 68 24.98 -5.29 11.08
CA ASP A 68 25.37 -6.50 10.36
C ASP A 68 24.94 -7.76 11.12
N GLY A 69 24.33 -8.68 10.41
CA GLY A 69 23.77 -9.92 10.95
C GLY A 69 22.35 -9.80 11.49
N ASP A 70 21.76 -8.59 11.54
CA ASP A 70 20.35 -8.43 11.88
C ASP A 70 19.45 -9.06 10.83
N GLU A 71 18.30 -9.55 11.26
CA GLU A 71 17.35 -10.26 10.41
C GLU A 71 16.09 -9.44 10.15
N VAL A 72 15.65 -9.51 8.89
CA VAL A 72 14.40 -8.96 8.38
C VAL A 72 13.47 -10.09 8.00
N LEU A 73 12.25 -10.09 8.54
CA LEU A 73 11.22 -11.05 8.16
C LEU A 73 10.30 -10.43 7.13
N LEU A 74 10.12 -11.13 6.01
CA LEU A 74 9.21 -10.81 4.91
C LEU A 74 8.26 -11.99 4.66
N THR A 75 7.35 -11.88 3.71
CA THR A 75 6.64 -13.02 3.15
C THR A 75 6.93 -13.14 1.65
N LYS A 76 6.80 -14.34 1.09
CA LYS A 76 6.94 -14.53 -0.36
C LYS A 76 5.79 -13.93 -1.16
N SER A 77 4.68 -13.60 -0.51
CA SER A 77 3.50 -12.99 -1.13
C SER A 77 3.50 -11.45 -1.11
N GLU A 78 4.61 -10.81 -0.70
CA GLU A 78 4.73 -9.36 -0.75
C GLU A 78 4.77 -8.81 -2.18
N HIS A 79 4.23 -7.61 -2.36
CA HIS A 79 4.44 -6.83 -3.57
C HIS A 79 5.92 -6.44 -3.72
N ALA A 80 6.40 -6.33 -4.96
CA ALA A 80 7.79 -5.95 -5.26
C ALA A 80 8.23 -4.67 -4.54
N SER A 81 7.33 -3.71 -4.30
CA SER A 81 7.63 -2.48 -3.55
C SER A 81 8.00 -2.72 -2.09
N ASN A 82 7.55 -3.84 -1.50
CA ASN A 82 7.90 -4.23 -0.12
C ASN A 82 9.00 -5.30 -0.07
N LEU A 83 9.55 -5.74 -1.20
CA LEU A 83 10.67 -6.69 -1.29
C LEU A 83 11.95 -6.02 -1.78
N LEU A 84 11.87 -5.32 -2.94
CA LEU A 84 13.07 -4.85 -3.62
C LEU A 84 13.90 -3.84 -2.80
N PRO A 85 13.33 -2.92 -2.02
CA PRO A 85 14.13 -2.05 -1.17
C PRO A 85 14.94 -2.81 -0.12
N TRP A 86 14.41 -3.92 0.42
CA TRP A 86 15.15 -4.80 1.34
C TRP A 86 16.29 -5.54 0.64
N PHE A 87 16.08 -5.97 -0.62
CA PHE A 87 17.14 -6.59 -1.42
C PHE A 87 18.25 -5.59 -1.74
N GLU A 88 17.90 -4.33 -2.00
CA GLU A 88 18.89 -3.26 -2.18
C GLU A 88 19.63 -2.94 -0.87
N LEU A 89 18.92 -2.89 0.26
CA LEU A 89 19.55 -2.68 1.56
C LEU A 89 20.52 -3.83 1.90
N LYS A 90 20.14 -5.07 1.58
CA LYS A 90 21.02 -6.25 1.78
C LYS A 90 22.33 -6.15 0.97
N LYS A 91 22.34 -5.49 -0.18
CA LYS A 91 23.57 -5.26 -0.95
C LYS A 91 24.50 -4.23 -0.30
N ARG A 92 23.96 -3.32 0.52
CA ARG A 92 24.69 -2.26 1.21
C ARG A 92 25.10 -2.63 2.62
N LYS A 93 24.37 -3.54 3.24
CA LYS A 93 24.55 -4.00 4.62
C LYS A 93 24.47 -5.52 4.69
N ASN A 94 25.26 -6.12 5.57
CA ASN A 94 25.24 -7.58 5.77
C ASN A 94 24.04 -8.00 6.64
N ILE A 95 22.81 -7.69 6.19
CA ILE A 95 21.57 -8.13 6.83
C ILE A 95 21.10 -9.48 6.25
N VAL A 96 20.32 -10.21 7.03
CA VAL A 96 19.73 -11.48 6.61
C VAL A 96 18.24 -11.28 6.34
N ILE A 97 17.77 -11.76 5.20
CA ILE A 97 16.35 -11.77 4.86
C ILE A 97 15.81 -13.19 5.02
N ASN A 98 14.85 -13.36 5.89
CA ASN A 98 14.12 -14.60 6.11
C ASN A 98 12.65 -14.44 5.73
N TYR A 99 11.99 -15.56 5.43
CA TYR A 99 10.59 -15.54 5.00
C TYR A 99 9.70 -16.26 6.02
N ILE A 100 8.62 -15.59 6.41
CA ILE A 100 7.52 -16.20 7.15
C ILE A 100 6.81 -17.15 6.19
N PRO A 101 6.67 -18.45 6.53
CA PRO A 101 5.96 -19.40 5.68
C PRO A 101 4.47 -19.06 5.58
N LEU A 102 3.89 -19.32 4.40
CA LEU A 102 2.46 -19.30 4.19
C LEU A 102 1.89 -20.67 4.59
N ASP A 103 0.65 -20.72 5.05
CA ASP A 103 -0.06 -21.98 5.26
C ASP A 103 -0.60 -22.57 3.92
N GLU A 104 -1.36 -23.66 4.01
CA GLU A 104 -1.93 -24.35 2.83
C GLU A 104 -2.92 -23.48 2.04
N ASP A 105 -3.57 -22.52 2.69
CA ASP A 105 -4.47 -21.53 2.10
C ASP A 105 -3.75 -20.25 1.64
N LEU A 106 -2.42 -20.24 1.65
CA LEU A 106 -1.54 -19.11 1.30
C LEU A 106 -1.65 -17.92 2.26
N MET A 107 -2.10 -18.14 3.47
CA MET A 107 -2.28 -17.13 4.50
C MET A 107 -1.09 -17.05 5.45
N VAL A 108 -0.93 -15.91 6.11
CA VAL A 108 0.01 -15.73 7.22
C VAL A 108 -0.73 -15.82 8.55
N THR A 109 -0.31 -16.75 9.40
CA THR A 109 -0.81 -16.89 10.77
C THR A 109 0.16 -16.29 11.79
N VAL A 110 -0.34 -15.87 12.95
CA VAL A 110 0.50 -15.39 14.06
C VAL A 110 1.51 -16.48 14.49
N GLU A 111 1.12 -17.75 14.42
CA GLU A 111 1.99 -18.86 14.78
C GLU A 111 3.16 -19.01 13.78
N ASN A 112 2.91 -18.81 12.48
CA ASN A 112 3.97 -18.81 11.48
C ASN A 112 4.97 -17.67 11.72
N VAL A 113 4.47 -16.49 12.09
CA VAL A 113 5.30 -15.35 12.49
C VAL A 113 6.13 -15.71 13.72
N ARG A 114 5.50 -16.26 14.77
CA ARG A 114 6.16 -16.66 16.03
C ARG A 114 7.32 -17.63 15.80
N ARG A 115 7.11 -18.63 14.95
CA ARG A 115 8.16 -19.63 14.62
C ARG A 115 9.30 -19.05 13.78
N SER A 116 9.06 -17.95 13.08
CA SER A 116 10.06 -17.31 12.23
C SER A 116 10.94 -16.31 12.98
N ILE A 117 10.52 -15.85 14.15
CA ILE A 117 11.26 -14.90 14.98
C ILE A 117 12.48 -15.59 15.58
N THR A 118 13.63 -14.93 15.47
CA THR A 118 14.90 -15.32 16.13
C THR A 118 15.40 -14.16 17.01
N PRO A 119 16.39 -14.35 17.88
CA PRO A 119 17.00 -13.27 18.64
C PRO A 119 17.64 -12.16 17.79
N LYS A 120 17.88 -12.41 16.49
CA LYS A 120 18.44 -11.47 15.53
C LYS A 120 17.38 -10.72 14.74
N THR A 121 16.13 -11.12 14.80
CA THR A 121 15.03 -10.44 14.10
C THR A 121 14.85 -9.03 14.65
N LYS A 122 14.87 -8.02 13.79
CA LYS A 122 14.72 -6.60 14.14
C LYS A 122 13.54 -5.92 13.48
N VAL A 123 13.06 -6.48 12.38
CA VAL A 123 11.93 -5.91 11.64
C VAL A 123 11.11 -6.99 10.95
N ILE A 124 9.80 -6.81 10.95
CA ILE A 124 8.83 -7.52 10.12
C ILE A 124 8.28 -6.50 9.13
N SER A 125 8.45 -6.74 7.81
CA SER A 125 7.87 -5.90 6.78
C SER A 125 6.83 -6.70 6.01
N ILE A 126 5.56 -6.28 6.13
CA ILE A 126 4.43 -7.14 5.79
C ILE A 126 3.26 -6.33 5.21
N ALA A 127 2.63 -6.81 4.14
CA ALA A 127 1.39 -6.23 3.67
C ALA A 127 0.24 -6.55 4.62
N HIS A 128 -0.67 -5.60 4.85
CA HIS A 128 -1.89 -5.86 5.62
C HIS A 128 -2.87 -6.73 4.81
N VAL A 129 -3.08 -6.36 3.54
CA VAL A 129 -3.81 -7.16 2.56
C VAL A 129 -2.94 -7.34 1.33
N THR A 130 -2.76 -8.57 0.85
CA THR A 130 -1.91 -8.83 -0.31
C THR A 130 -2.62 -8.54 -1.63
N ASN A 131 -1.84 -8.24 -2.67
CA ASN A 131 -2.39 -7.83 -3.96
C ASN A 131 -2.68 -8.98 -4.94
N VAL A 132 -2.38 -10.23 -4.57
CA VAL A 132 -2.64 -11.44 -5.39
C VAL A 132 -3.57 -12.38 -4.67
N VAL A 133 -3.23 -12.79 -3.47
CA VAL A 133 -4.05 -13.68 -2.64
C VAL A 133 -5.20 -12.91 -2.02
N GLY A 134 -4.92 -11.69 -1.54
CA GLY A 134 -5.89 -10.84 -0.90
C GLY A 134 -6.14 -11.21 0.56
N ASP A 135 -5.26 -12.04 1.14
CA ASP A 135 -5.32 -12.41 2.55
C ASP A 135 -5.17 -11.16 3.42
N GLU A 136 -6.14 -10.94 4.30
CA GLU A 136 -6.04 -9.96 5.37
C GLU A 136 -5.28 -10.59 6.53
N ARG A 137 -4.18 -9.95 6.92
CA ARG A 137 -3.28 -10.47 7.94
C ARG A 137 -3.59 -9.91 9.30
N PRO A 138 -3.42 -10.68 10.37
CA PRO A 138 -3.69 -10.26 11.76
C PRO A 138 -2.60 -9.30 12.25
N ILE A 139 -2.56 -8.08 11.67
CA ILE A 139 -1.49 -7.10 11.92
C ILE A 139 -1.41 -6.70 13.38
N LYS A 140 -2.54 -6.53 14.07
CA LYS A 140 -2.59 -6.18 15.48
C LYS A 140 -1.86 -7.21 16.36
N GLU A 141 -2.16 -8.49 16.14
CA GLU A 141 -1.55 -9.60 16.87
C GLU A 141 -0.08 -9.78 16.49
N ILE A 142 0.26 -9.52 15.22
CA ILE A 142 1.65 -9.54 14.74
C ILE A 142 2.44 -8.40 15.39
N CYS A 143 1.90 -7.20 15.49
CA CYS A 143 2.54 -6.07 16.16
C CYS A 143 2.75 -6.36 17.65
N SER A 144 1.73 -6.87 18.35
CA SER A 144 1.88 -7.26 19.76
C SER A 144 3.02 -8.28 19.94
N LEU A 145 3.04 -9.33 19.13
CA LEU A 145 4.10 -10.33 19.17
C LEU A 145 5.49 -9.75 18.82
N ALA A 146 5.56 -8.86 17.84
CA ALA A 146 6.80 -8.22 17.42
C ALA A 146 7.36 -7.31 18.52
N HIS A 147 6.52 -6.45 19.11
CA HIS A 147 6.93 -5.52 20.17
C HIS A 147 7.36 -6.23 21.44
N ASP A 148 6.73 -7.35 21.82
CA ASP A 148 7.17 -8.21 22.91
C ASP A 148 8.62 -8.73 22.72
N ASN A 149 9.09 -8.74 21.47
CA ASN A 149 10.45 -9.17 21.10
C ASN A 149 11.35 -8.00 20.66
N ASN A 150 10.94 -6.73 20.86
CA ASN A 150 11.65 -5.52 20.41
C ASN A 150 11.89 -5.48 18.89
N ILE A 151 10.92 -5.93 18.11
CA ILE A 151 10.92 -5.96 16.64
C ILE A 151 9.97 -4.87 16.13
N LEU A 152 10.40 -4.07 15.16
CA LEU A 152 9.57 -3.07 14.51
C LEU A 152 8.74 -3.68 13.37
N VAL A 153 7.56 -3.10 13.12
CA VAL A 153 6.64 -3.55 12.06
C VAL A 153 6.45 -2.46 11.00
N VAL A 154 6.79 -2.79 9.76
CA VAL A 154 6.49 -1.98 8.56
C VAL A 154 5.30 -2.60 7.85
N CYS A 155 4.22 -1.86 7.74
CA CYS A 155 2.98 -2.30 7.13
C CYS A 155 2.80 -1.69 5.73
N ASP A 156 2.69 -2.54 4.70
CA ASP A 156 2.21 -2.12 3.38
C ASP A 156 0.68 -2.12 3.38
N GLY A 157 0.11 -0.92 3.49
CA GLY A 157 -1.33 -0.67 3.51
C GLY A 157 -1.94 -0.40 2.13
N ALA A 158 -1.20 -0.64 1.05
CA ALA A 158 -1.64 -0.27 -0.30
C ALA A 158 -2.95 -0.91 -0.75
N GLN A 159 -3.30 -2.08 -0.23
CA GLN A 159 -4.56 -2.78 -0.52
C GLN A 159 -5.56 -2.72 0.64
N SER A 160 -5.12 -2.51 1.87
CA SER A 160 -6.03 -2.44 3.01
C SER A 160 -6.68 -1.07 3.18
N VAL A 161 -5.89 0.01 3.17
CA VAL A 161 -6.41 1.38 3.42
C VAL A 161 -7.54 1.79 2.47
N PRO A 162 -7.55 1.40 1.17
CA PRO A 162 -8.67 1.67 0.27
C PRO A 162 -9.96 0.91 0.60
N HIS A 163 -9.87 -0.26 1.25
CA HIS A 163 -10.98 -1.23 1.31
C HIS A 163 -11.54 -1.47 2.69
N ILE A 164 -10.72 -1.35 3.74
CA ILE A 164 -11.11 -1.62 5.13
C ILE A 164 -10.79 -0.42 6.01
N LYS A 165 -11.49 -0.31 7.14
CA LYS A 165 -11.26 0.73 8.12
C LYS A 165 -9.93 0.50 8.83
N ILE A 166 -9.04 1.49 8.80
CA ILE A 166 -7.72 1.44 9.45
C ILE A 166 -7.67 2.38 10.65
N ASN A 167 -7.09 1.89 11.74
CA ASN A 167 -6.66 2.72 12.86
C ASN A 167 -5.25 2.30 13.28
N VAL A 168 -4.26 3.13 12.99
CA VAL A 168 -2.85 2.82 13.24
C VAL A 168 -2.51 2.66 14.72
N LYS A 169 -3.26 3.31 15.61
CA LYS A 169 -3.08 3.16 17.06
C LYS A 169 -3.62 1.84 17.58
N ASP A 170 -4.73 1.36 16.99
CA ASP A 170 -5.29 0.05 17.33
C ASP A 170 -4.46 -1.10 16.77
N LEU A 171 -3.95 -0.95 15.54
CA LEU A 171 -3.03 -1.91 14.91
C LEU A 171 -1.64 -1.89 15.55
N ASP A 172 -1.25 -0.76 16.15
CA ASP A 172 0.05 -0.49 16.75
C ASP A 172 1.25 -0.66 15.78
N VAL A 173 1.03 -0.42 14.48
CA VAL A 173 2.10 -0.46 13.47
C VAL A 173 3.11 0.67 13.69
N ASP A 174 4.39 0.41 13.45
CA ASP A 174 5.46 1.39 13.58
C ASP A 174 5.52 2.30 12.35
N PHE A 175 5.29 1.72 11.17
CA PHE A 175 5.19 2.41 9.89
C PHE A 175 4.05 1.87 9.05
N LEU A 176 3.36 2.75 8.31
CA LEU A 176 2.35 2.39 7.32
C LEU A 176 2.57 3.17 6.03
N ALA A 177 2.44 2.50 4.88
CA ALA A 177 2.57 3.12 3.57
C ALA A 177 1.35 2.82 2.69
N PHE A 178 0.77 3.84 2.02
CA PHE A 178 -0.31 3.65 1.06
C PHE A 178 -0.35 4.73 -0.02
N SER A 179 -1.22 4.57 -1.02
CA SER A 179 -1.30 5.45 -2.20
C SER A 179 -2.70 5.98 -2.45
N ALA A 180 -2.81 7.27 -2.76
CA ALA A 180 -4.07 7.92 -3.07
C ALA A 180 -4.79 7.31 -4.29
N HIS A 181 -4.04 6.93 -5.35
CA HIS A 181 -4.63 6.41 -6.59
C HIS A 181 -5.35 5.06 -6.45
N LYS A 182 -5.23 4.38 -5.31
CA LYS A 182 -5.99 3.15 -5.02
C LYS A 182 -7.26 3.41 -4.20
N MET A 183 -7.49 4.67 -3.79
CA MET A 183 -8.64 5.09 -2.99
C MET A 183 -9.28 6.36 -3.57
N LEU A 184 -9.60 6.33 -4.86
CA LEU A 184 -10.23 7.39 -5.65
C LEU A 184 -9.43 8.69 -5.75
N GLY A 185 -8.22 8.71 -5.24
CA GLY A 185 -7.32 9.86 -5.31
C GLY A 185 -6.49 9.88 -6.59
N PRO A 186 -5.74 10.96 -6.83
CA PRO A 186 -4.90 11.09 -8.00
C PRO A 186 -3.61 10.26 -7.90
N THR A 187 -2.97 10.02 -9.04
CA THR A 187 -1.60 9.52 -9.11
C THR A 187 -0.61 10.56 -8.57
N GLY A 188 0.57 10.12 -8.15
CA GLY A 188 1.63 11.02 -7.67
C GLY A 188 1.39 11.56 -6.26
N VAL A 189 0.56 10.87 -5.45
CA VAL A 189 0.36 11.12 -4.02
C VAL A 189 0.35 9.81 -3.27
N GLY A 190 1.17 9.73 -2.25
CA GLY A 190 1.22 8.64 -1.28
C GLY A 190 1.39 9.17 0.13
N ILE A 191 1.27 8.28 1.08
CA ILE A 191 1.41 8.57 2.50
C ILE A 191 2.47 7.66 3.10
N LEU A 192 3.34 8.26 3.88
CA LEU A 192 4.20 7.63 4.85
C LEU A 192 3.67 8.03 6.23
N TYR A 193 3.18 7.06 6.97
CA TYR A 193 2.92 7.18 8.39
C TYR A 193 4.07 6.52 9.17
N GLY A 194 4.44 7.12 10.29
CA GLY A 194 5.35 6.51 11.26
C GLY A 194 5.11 7.08 12.66
N LYS A 195 5.35 6.26 13.68
CA LYS A 195 5.32 6.74 15.08
C LYS A 195 6.30 7.90 15.24
N GLU A 196 5.88 8.96 15.91
CA GLU A 196 6.63 10.22 16.07
C GLU A 196 8.08 9.98 16.55
N GLU A 197 8.28 9.13 17.55
CA GLU A 197 9.59 8.80 18.10
C GLU A 197 10.51 8.04 17.12
N LEU A 198 9.96 7.42 16.10
CA LEU A 198 10.73 6.78 15.03
C LEU A 198 11.04 7.76 13.90
N LEU A 199 10.06 8.60 13.53
CA LEU A 199 10.24 9.61 12.50
C LEU A 199 11.38 10.58 12.80
N THR A 200 11.59 10.94 14.07
CA THR A 200 12.69 11.81 14.50
C THR A 200 14.08 11.18 14.36
N LYS A 201 14.15 9.85 14.14
CA LYS A 201 15.44 9.12 13.96
C LYS A 201 15.77 8.83 12.49
N PHE A 202 14.91 9.24 11.57
CA PHE A 202 15.16 9.07 10.15
C PHE A 202 16.35 9.88 9.63
N LYS A 203 17.00 9.36 8.57
CA LYS A 203 17.80 10.18 7.67
C LYS A 203 17.07 10.32 6.34
N PRO A 204 16.84 11.55 5.86
CA PRO A 204 16.10 11.73 4.62
C PRO A 204 16.88 11.19 3.43
N LEU A 205 16.22 10.43 2.55
CA LEU A 205 16.82 9.96 1.30
C LEU A 205 16.94 11.06 0.25
N ILE A 206 16.01 12.01 0.28
CA ILE A 206 15.96 13.13 -0.66
C ILE A 206 16.13 14.39 0.17
N VAL A 207 17.12 15.17 -0.18
CA VAL A 207 17.41 16.44 0.49
C VAL A 207 17.27 17.60 -0.49
N GLY A 208 16.73 18.72 -0.02
CA GLY A 208 16.53 19.88 -0.88
C GLY A 208 15.79 21.02 -0.18
N GLY A 209 15.41 22.03 -0.95
CA GLY A 209 14.66 23.16 -0.42
C GLY A 209 13.26 22.74 0.09
N GLY A 210 12.76 23.43 1.10
CA GLY A 210 11.46 23.20 1.73
C GLY A 210 11.51 22.36 2.99
N MET A 211 12.54 21.55 3.17
CA MET A 211 12.74 20.70 4.34
C MET A 211 13.77 21.23 5.34
N ASN A 212 14.32 22.41 5.13
CA ASN A 212 15.36 23.02 5.95
C ASN A 212 14.92 24.38 6.50
N VAL A 213 15.35 24.67 7.72
CA VAL A 213 15.23 26.00 8.32
C VAL A 213 16.36 26.90 7.85
N THR A 214 17.61 26.39 7.90
CA THR A 214 18.80 27.11 7.43
C THR A 214 19.90 26.13 7.04
N PHE A 215 20.86 26.63 6.26
CA PHE A 215 22.10 25.92 5.95
C PHE A 215 23.22 26.93 5.66
N SER A 216 24.46 26.48 5.81
CA SER A 216 25.66 27.32 5.62
C SER A 216 26.62 26.71 4.59
N SER A 217 27.56 27.53 4.10
CA SER A 217 28.53 27.13 3.07
C SER A 217 29.53 26.06 3.53
N ASP A 218 29.67 25.84 4.83
CA ASP A 218 30.52 24.82 5.44
C ASP A 218 29.81 23.45 5.56
N GLY A 219 28.54 23.36 5.06
CA GLY A 219 27.78 22.14 5.03
C GLY A 219 26.90 21.87 6.26
N ASN A 220 26.82 22.81 7.21
CA ASN A 220 25.91 22.70 8.34
C ASN A 220 24.47 22.94 7.86
N VAL A 221 23.52 22.02 8.21
CA VAL A 221 22.09 22.08 7.87
C VAL A 221 21.27 21.93 9.12
N THR A 222 20.32 22.85 9.34
CA THR A 222 19.23 22.69 10.31
C THR A 222 17.98 22.33 9.53
N TYR A 223 17.45 21.15 9.77
CA TYR A 223 16.23 20.67 9.11
C TYR A 223 14.98 21.17 9.83
N SER A 224 13.88 21.21 9.10
CA SER A 224 12.54 21.44 9.65
C SER A 224 12.10 20.27 10.51
N ASP A 225 11.12 20.52 11.38
CA ASP A 225 10.48 19.46 12.15
C ASP A 225 9.68 18.52 11.25
N ILE A 226 9.37 17.32 11.78
CA ILE A 226 8.44 16.41 11.14
C ILE A 226 7.04 17.06 11.02
N PRO A 227 6.31 16.81 9.94
CA PRO A 227 6.60 15.93 8.81
C PRO A 227 7.38 16.60 7.67
N PHE A 228 7.63 17.92 7.71
CA PHE A 228 8.27 18.68 6.63
C PHE A 228 9.69 18.20 6.33
N TYR A 229 10.34 17.58 7.32
CA TYR A 229 11.62 16.90 7.16
C TYR A 229 11.65 15.86 6.03
N PHE A 230 10.50 15.31 5.63
CA PHE A 230 10.37 14.30 4.57
C PHE A 230 9.91 14.84 3.22
N GLU A 231 9.55 16.13 3.15
CA GLU A 231 8.85 16.75 2.02
C GLU A 231 9.77 17.75 1.28
N ALA A 232 10.91 17.25 0.77
CA ALA A 232 11.85 18.07 0.00
C ALA A 232 11.27 18.45 -1.37
N GLY A 233 11.49 19.73 -1.75
CA GLY A 233 11.05 20.26 -3.04
C GLY A 233 9.61 20.77 -3.03
N SER A 234 9.10 21.11 -4.22
CA SER A 234 7.70 21.50 -4.38
C SER A 234 6.83 20.24 -4.49
N PRO A 235 5.85 20.05 -3.60
CA PRO A 235 5.02 18.84 -3.61
C PRO A 235 4.00 18.87 -4.77
N ASN A 236 3.34 17.74 -5.02
CA ASN A 236 2.19 17.66 -5.92
C ASN A 236 0.95 18.30 -5.26
N VAL A 237 0.94 19.64 -5.20
CA VAL A 237 -0.09 20.42 -4.49
C VAL A 237 -1.50 20.08 -4.96
N ALA A 238 -1.73 20.11 -6.28
CA ALA A 238 -3.04 19.77 -6.86
C ALA A 238 -3.49 18.35 -6.49
N GLY A 239 -2.57 17.39 -6.52
CA GLY A 239 -2.83 16.01 -6.15
C GLY A 239 -3.15 15.86 -4.66
N ILE A 240 -2.40 16.51 -3.78
CA ILE A 240 -2.65 16.48 -2.33
C ILE A 240 -4.03 17.04 -2.01
N ILE A 241 -4.38 18.19 -2.57
CA ILE A 241 -5.70 18.81 -2.36
C ILE A 241 -6.83 17.90 -2.87
N ALA A 242 -6.66 17.34 -4.09
CA ALA A 242 -7.62 16.40 -4.65
C ALA A 242 -7.79 15.15 -3.79
N PHE A 243 -6.72 14.63 -3.21
CA PHE A 243 -6.77 13.49 -2.30
C PHE A 243 -7.57 13.78 -1.03
N GLY A 244 -7.49 14.98 -0.48
CA GLY A 244 -8.34 15.40 0.64
C GLY A 244 -9.83 15.28 0.31
N ASN A 245 -10.23 15.57 -0.93
CA ASN A 245 -11.63 15.40 -1.37
C ASN A 245 -12.01 13.92 -1.51
N SER A 246 -11.09 13.06 -1.98
CA SER A 246 -11.33 11.61 -2.01
C SER A 246 -11.59 11.04 -0.61
N ILE A 247 -10.80 11.45 0.39
CA ILE A 247 -11.00 11.03 1.79
C ILE A 247 -12.36 11.49 2.32
N LYS A 248 -12.77 12.74 2.07
CA LYS A 248 -14.10 13.22 2.44
C LYS A 248 -15.19 12.34 1.85
N TYR A 249 -15.10 12.05 0.55
CA TYR A 249 -16.07 11.23 -0.15
C TYR A 249 -16.15 9.80 0.43
N LEU A 250 -15.01 9.16 0.72
CA LEU A 250 -14.98 7.85 1.36
C LEU A 250 -15.59 7.88 2.77
N ASN A 251 -15.32 8.92 3.55
CA ASN A 251 -15.92 9.12 4.87
C ASN A 251 -17.45 9.34 4.81
N GLU A 252 -17.95 10.05 3.81
CA GLU A 252 -19.38 10.27 3.59
C GLU A 252 -20.13 8.98 3.28
N ILE A 253 -19.51 8.05 2.52
CA ILE A 253 -20.07 6.72 2.26
C ILE A 253 -19.94 5.84 3.50
N GLY A 254 -18.79 5.86 4.15
CA GLY A 254 -18.40 5.02 5.29
C GLY A 254 -17.66 3.75 4.84
N MET A 255 -16.47 3.54 5.42
CA MET A 255 -15.58 2.43 5.03
C MET A 255 -16.22 1.04 5.26
N GLU A 256 -16.98 0.88 6.34
CA GLU A 256 -17.69 -0.37 6.63
C GLU A 256 -18.73 -0.72 5.55
N LYS A 257 -19.44 0.28 5.00
CA LYS A 257 -20.38 0.06 3.89
C LYS A 257 -19.67 -0.28 2.58
N ILE A 258 -18.50 0.32 2.36
CA ILE A 258 -17.66 0.02 1.18
C ILE A 258 -17.17 -1.42 1.26
N GLU A 259 -16.68 -1.83 2.40
CA GLU A 259 -16.22 -3.20 2.65
C GLU A 259 -17.35 -4.22 2.45
N ASP A 260 -18.49 -4.02 3.10
CA ASP A 260 -19.68 -4.87 2.95
C ASP A 260 -20.12 -5.01 1.49
N HIS A 261 -20.19 -3.89 0.77
CA HIS A 261 -20.55 -3.87 -0.65
C HIS A 261 -19.58 -4.69 -1.50
N VAL A 262 -18.27 -4.47 -1.32
CA VAL A 262 -17.23 -5.16 -2.08
C VAL A 262 -17.20 -6.66 -1.78
N LEU A 263 -17.33 -7.05 -0.52
CA LEU A 263 -17.39 -8.47 -0.12
C LEU A 263 -18.63 -9.18 -0.66
N ASN A 264 -19.79 -8.52 -0.64
CA ASN A 264 -21.02 -9.07 -1.25
C ASN A 264 -20.88 -9.26 -2.77
N LEU A 265 -20.28 -8.29 -3.47
CA LEU A 265 -19.99 -8.42 -4.90
C LEU A 265 -19.00 -9.55 -5.18
N ARG A 266 -17.97 -9.67 -4.35
CA ARG A 266 -17.00 -10.75 -4.49
C ARG A 266 -17.63 -12.13 -4.32
N GLN A 267 -18.43 -12.33 -3.27
CA GLN A 267 -19.12 -13.59 -3.04
C GLN A 267 -20.00 -13.96 -4.24
N TYR A 268 -20.74 -12.98 -4.77
CA TYR A 268 -21.54 -13.15 -5.97
C TYR A 268 -20.67 -13.53 -7.18
N ALA A 269 -19.58 -12.81 -7.43
CA ALA A 269 -18.67 -13.09 -8.55
C ALA A 269 -18.02 -14.47 -8.45
N VAL A 270 -17.55 -14.87 -7.27
CA VAL A 270 -16.95 -16.19 -7.04
C VAL A 270 -17.98 -17.29 -7.31
N SER A 271 -19.21 -17.17 -6.77
CA SER A 271 -20.27 -18.17 -7.00
C SER A 271 -20.59 -18.35 -8.49
N LYS A 272 -20.53 -17.27 -9.28
CA LYS A 272 -20.75 -17.31 -10.72
C LYS A 272 -19.57 -17.83 -11.52
N LEU A 273 -18.35 -17.52 -11.12
CA LEU A 273 -17.13 -18.06 -11.74
C LEU A 273 -17.01 -19.58 -11.55
N GLU A 274 -17.48 -20.11 -10.41
CA GLU A 274 -17.50 -21.54 -10.11
C GLU A 274 -18.47 -22.35 -11.00
N GLU A 275 -19.45 -21.70 -11.65
CA GLU A 275 -20.30 -22.32 -12.65
C GLU A 275 -19.59 -22.62 -13.97
N ILE A 276 -18.37 -22.08 -14.18
CA ILE A 276 -17.55 -22.26 -15.40
C ILE A 276 -16.47 -23.29 -15.11
N GLU A 277 -16.58 -24.48 -15.71
CA GLU A 277 -15.70 -25.63 -15.44
C GLU A 277 -14.21 -25.34 -15.70
N ASP A 278 -13.91 -24.51 -16.70
CA ASP A 278 -12.55 -24.18 -17.09
C ASP A 278 -11.89 -23.11 -16.22
N ILE A 279 -12.57 -22.57 -15.22
CA ILE A 279 -12.00 -21.53 -14.36
C ILE A 279 -11.41 -22.15 -13.09
N LYS A 280 -10.14 -21.83 -12.83
CA LYS A 280 -9.46 -22.11 -11.58
C LYS A 280 -9.29 -20.82 -10.77
N ILE A 281 -9.95 -20.70 -9.63
CA ILE A 281 -9.81 -19.58 -8.68
C ILE A 281 -8.77 -19.97 -7.61
N TYR A 282 -7.75 -19.11 -7.42
CA TYR A 282 -6.64 -19.37 -6.48
C TYR A 282 -6.93 -18.92 -5.05
N ASN A 283 -7.78 -17.92 -4.88
CA ASN A 283 -8.12 -17.33 -3.57
C ASN A 283 -9.62 -17.45 -3.24
N LYS A 284 -10.21 -18.58 -3.58
CA LYS A 284 -11.65 -18.81 -3.46
C LYS A 284 -12.19 -18.54 -2.05
N ASN A 285 -11.52 -19.04 -1.03
CA ASN A 285 -11.95 -19.01 0.37
C ASN A 285 -11.59 -17.72 1.13
N ILE A 286 -10.95 -16.76 0.46
CA ILE A 286 -10.43 -15.54 1.10
C ILE A 286 -11.40 -14.39 0.90
N ASN A 287 -11.80 -13.72 1.97
CA ASN A 287 -12.63 -12.50 1.91
C ASN A 287 -11.75 -11.30 1.56
N THR A 288 -11.93 -10.75 0.35
CA THR A 288 -11.10 -9.66 -0.18
C THR A 288 -11.81 -8.97 -1.35
N SER A 289 -11.27 -7.85 -1.81
CA SER A 289 -11.75 -7.12 -3.00
C SER A 289 -11.27 -7.71 -4.34
N ILE A 290 -10.39 -8.72 -4.32
CA ILE A 290 -9.77 -9.26 -5.52
C ILE A 290 -10.11 -10.74 -5.74
N ILE A 291 -10.19 -11.15 -7.01
CA ILE A 291 -10.32 -12.54 -7.42
C ILE A 291 -9.19 -12.86 -8.39
N THR A 292 -8.35 -13.81 -8.00
CA THR A 292 -7.21 -14.27 -8.82
C THR A 292 -7.55 -15.62 -9.42
N PHE A 293 -7.53 -15.71 -10.74
CA PHE A 293 -7.99 -16.89 -11.47
C PHE A 293 -7.23 -17.12 -12.76
N ASN A 294 -7.34 -18.32 -13.32
CA ASN A 294 -6.96 -18.68 -14.68
C ASN A 294 -8.12 -19.36 -15.38
N TYR A 295 -8.10 -19.30 -16.71
CA TYR A 295 -8.97 -20.06 -17.59
C TYR A 295 -8.14 -21.17 -18.25
N ASN A 296 -8.54 -22.43 -18.13
CA ASN A 296 -7.79 -23.56 -18.66
C ASN A 296 -7.63 -23.43 -20.17
N GLY A 297 -6.43 -23.71 -20.68
CA GLY A 297 -6.13 -23.66 -22.11
C GLY A 297 -5.88 -22.24 -22.68
N ILE A 298 -6.09 -21.15 -21.89
CA ILE A 298 -5.86 -19.77 -22.34
C ILE A 298 -4.81 -19.11 -21.45
N SER A 299 -3.82 -18.42 -22.03
CA SER A 299 -2.89 -17.62 -21.24
C SER A 299 -3.60 -16.45 -20.59
N SER A 300 -3.12 -16.02 -19.42
CA SER A 300 -3.73 -14.87 -18.72
C SER A 300 -3.69 -13.58 -19.57
N THR A 301 -2.69 -13.44 -20.43
CA THR A 301 -2.57 -12.31 -21.36
C THR A 301 -3.61 -12.36 -22.45
N ASP A 302 -3.79 -13.52 -23.11
CA ASP A 302 -4.80 -13.68 -24.17
C ASP A 302 -6.21 -13.53 -23.60
N LEU A 303 -6.46 -14.06 -22.41
CA LEU A 303 -7.73 -13.87 -21.71
C LEU A 303 -8.00 -12.39 -21.43
N ALA A 304 -7.00 -11.65 -20.98
CA ALA A 304 -7.17 -10.21 -20.71
C ALA A 304 -7.41 -9.41 -22.02
N LEU A 305 -6.76 -9.79 -23.14
CA LEU A 305 -7.00 -9.19 -24.44
C LEU A 305 -8.42 -9.47 -24.93
N TYR A 306 -8.88 -10.71 -24.84
CA TYR A 306 -10.24 -11.08 -25.19
C TYR A 306 -11.29 -10.29 -24.36
N LEU A 307 -11.10 -10.19 -23.05
CA LEU A 307 -11.99 -9.42 -22.18
C LEU A 307 -11.96 -7.93 -22.53
N ASN A 308 -10.80 -7.39 -22.89
CA ASN A 308 -10.66 -5.98 -23.30
C ASN A 308 -11.43 -5.68 -24.60
N GLU A 309 -11.50 -6.59 -25.55
CA GLU A 309 -12.33 -6.46 -26.77
C GLU A 309 -13.82 -6.33 -26.43
N HIS A 310 -14.22 -6.85 -25.25
CA HIS A 310 -15.57 -6.74 -24.70
C HIS A 310 -15.71 -5.60 -23.67
N ASN A 311 -14.77 -4.64 -23.62
CA ASN A 311 -14.75 -3.52 -22.67
C ASN A 311 -14.68 -3.95 -21.19
N ILE A 312 -14.12 -5.12 -20.89
CA ILE A 312 -13.88 -5.62 -19.55
C ILE A 312 -12.39 -5.51 -19.22
N CYS A 313 -12.07 -4.70 -18.21
CA CYS A 313 -10.69 -4.46 -17.79
C CYS A 313 -10.30 -5.40 -16.65
N VAL A 314 -9.39 -6.33 -16.90
CA VAL A 314 -8.74 -7.17 -15.89
C VAL A 314 -7.23 -6.97 -15.92
N ARG A 315 -6.53 -7.37 -14.89
CA ARG A 315 -5.07 -7.37 -14.90
C ARG A 315 -4.55 -8.79 -15.14
N ALA A 316 -3.65 -8.96 -16.10
CA ALA A 316 -2.92 -10.19 -16.35
C ALA A 316 -1.45 -10.12 -15.90
N GLY A 317 -0.81 -11.26 -15.65
CA GLY A 317 0.62 -11.41 -15.41
C GLY A 317 0.98 -11.76 -13.97
N THR A 318 2.20 -11.37 -13.55
CA THR A 318 2.77 -11.69 -12.23
C THR A 318 2.26 -10.79 -11.10
N HIS A 319 1.54 -9.71 -11.40
CA HIS A 319 1.01 -8.72 -10.44
C HIS A 319 2.08 -8.08 -9.54
N CYS A 320 3.33 -8.00 -10.00
CA CYS A 320 4.48 -7.56 -9.19
C CYS A 320 4.72 -8.43 -7.94
N ALA A 321 4.29 -9.70 -7.96
CA ALA A 321 4.47 -10.70 -6.91
C ALA A 321 5.17 -11.95 -7.46
N LYS A 322 6.28 -11.76 -8.17
CA LYS A 322 6.99 -12.86 -8.87
C LYS A 322 7.45 -13.95 -7.90
N VAL A 323 7.92 -13.59 -6.70
CA VAL A 323 8.39 -14.55 -5.70
C VAL A 323 7.27 -15.52 -5.30
N LEU A 324 6.04 -15.02 -5.11
CA LEU A 324 4.86 -15.86 -4.86
C LEU A 324 4.55 -16.78 -6.05
N LYS A 325 4.63 -16.26 -7.27
CA LYS A 325 4.36 -17.05 -8.49
C LYS A 325 5.36 -18.19 -8.64
N ASP A 326 6.64 -17.94 -8.39
CA ASP A 326 7.68 -18.96 -8.41
C ASP A 326 7.42 -20.04 -7.34
N GLU A 327 6.99 -19.65 -6.14
CA GLU A 327 6.63 -20.59 -5.05
C GLU A 327 5.43 -21.46 -5.41
N LEU A 328 4.42 -20.91 -6.08
CA LEU A 328 3.22 -21.64 -6.51
C LEU A 328 3.43 -22.45 -7.79
N GLY A 329 4.57 -22.32 -8.46
CA GLY A 329 4.85 -22.97 -9.75
C GLY A 329 3.91 -22.50 -10.87
N ILE A 330 3.41 -21.26 -10.81
CA ILE A 330 2.53 -20.67 -11.84
C ILE A 330 3.19 -19.44 -12.46
N ASN A 331 3.08 -19.32 -13.79
CA ASN A 331 3.73 -18.21 -14.50
C ASN A 331 2.99 -16.89 -14.31
N ASP A 332 1.66 -16.93 -14.48
CA ASP A 332 0.80 -15.75 -14.45
C ASP A 332 -0.63 -16.08 -14.04
N THR A 333 -1.43 -15.06 -13.79
CA THR A 333 -2.87 -15.17 -13.54
C THR A 333 -3.59 -13.94 -14.05
N CYS A 334 -4.91 -14.06 -14.26
CA CYS A 334 -5.82 -12.93 -14.33
C CYS A 334 -6.29 -12.52 -12.93
N ARG A 335 -6.53 -11.22 -12.75
CA ARG A 335 -7.08 -10.65 -11.52
C ARG A 335 -8.23 -9.70 -11.82
N ILE A 336 -9.38 -9.97 -11.23
CA ILE A 336 -10.49 -9.04 -11.09
C ILE A 336 -10.23 -8.24 -9.82
N SER A 337 -10.50 -6.93 -9.85
CA SER A 337 -10.42 -6.05 -8.69
C SER A 337 -11.74 -5.30 -8.57
N LEU A 338 -12.48 -5.57 -7.52
CA LEU A 338 -13.77 -4.96 -7.24
C LEU A 338 -13.61 -3.74 -6.32
N TYR A 339 -14.42 -2.72 -6.55
CA TYR A 339 -14.45 -1.56 -5.68
C TYR A 339 -15.88 -0.98 -5.58
N LEU A 340 -16.05 0.08 -4.83
CA LEU A 340 -17.36 0.68 -4.48
C LEU A 340 -18.23 1.10 -5.66
N TYR A 341 -17.66 1.25 -6.85
CA TYR A 341 -18.38 1.64 -8.08
C TYR A 341 -18.81 0.46 -8.96
N ASN A 342 -18.40 -0.78 -8.62
CA ASN A 342 -18.84 -1.95 -9.35
C ASN A 342 -20.22 -2.43 -8.90
N ASN A 343 -20.91 -3.17 -9.74
CA ASN A 343 -22.27 -3.71 -9.52
C ASN A 343 -22.41 -5.15 -10.02
N LYS A 344 -23.56 -5.77 -9.75
CA LYS A 344 -23.84 -7.17 -10.15
C LYS A 344 -23.98 -7.32 -11.65
N GLU A 345 -24.51 -6.33 -12.33
CA GLU A 345 -24.73 -6.32 -13.78
C GLU A 345 -23.40 -6.41 -14.54
N GLU A 346 -22.36 -5.73 -14.03
CA GLU A 346 -21.00 -5.83 -14.58
C GLU A 346 -20.40 -7.23 -14.38
N ILE A 347 -20.68 -7.85 -13.23
CA ILE A 347 -20.26 -9.23 -12.97
C ILE A 347 -20.99 -10.19 -13.89
N ASP A 348 -22.31 -10.06 -14.06
CA ASP A 348 -23.10 -10.90 -14.96
C ASP A 348 -22.61 -10.79 -16.41
N TYR A 349 -22.24 -9.59 -16.84
CA TYR A 349 -21.65 -9.35 -18.16
C TYR A 349 -20.29 -10.04 -18.31
N LEU A 350 -19.43 -9.96 -17.32
CA LEU A 350 -18.16 -10.69 -17.28
C LEU A 350 -18.39 -12.20 -17.41
N ILE A 351 -19.30 -12.75 -16.62
CA ILE A 351 -19.61 -14.20 -16.62
C ILE A 351 -20.16 -14.66 -17.98
N GLN A 352 -21.08 -13.89 -18.56
CA GLN A 352 -21.59 -14.17 -19.89
C GLN A 352 -20.47 -14.15 -20.95
N THR A 353 -19.57 -13.16 -20.88
CA THR A 353 -18.43 -13.06 -21.79
C THR A 353 -17.49 -14.25 -21.66
N LEU A 354 -17.19 -14.69 -20.44
CA LEU A 354 -16.34 -15.85 -20.16
C LEU A 354 -16.98 -17.17 -20.66
N LYS A 355 -18.31 -17.34 -20.51
CA LYS A 355 -19.06 -18.51 -21.01
C LYS A 355 -19.11 -18.59 -22.55
N ASN A 356 -18.94 -17.46 -23.22
CA ASN A 356 -18.96 -17.38 -24.69
C ASN A 356 -17.59 -17.61 -25.34
N ILE A 357 -16.53 -17.85 -24.57
CA ILE A 357 -15.23 -18.21 -25.11
C ILE A 357 -15.35 -19.53 -25.89
N THR A 358 -15.07 -19.47 -27.17
CA THR A 358 -15.00 -20.66 -28.04
C THR A 358 -13.57 -20.80 -28.53
N TYR A 359 -13.00 -21.99 -28.36
CA TYR A 359 -11.65 -22.32 -28.84
C TYR A 359 -11.63 -22.54 -30.35
#